data_1e159e2d1cdfc6a99504e808fe36a413
#
_entry.id   1e159e2d1cdfc6a99504e808fe36a413
#
_cell.length_a   1.000
_cell.length_b   1.000
_cell.length_c   1.000
_cell.angle_alpha   90.00
_cell.angle_beta   90.00
_cell.angle_gamma   90.00
#
_symmetry.space_group_name_H-M   'P 1'
#
loop_
_entity.id
_entity.type
_entity.pdbx_description
1 polymer ?
#
loop_
_entity_poly.entity_id
_entity_poly.type
_entity_poly.pdbx_seq_one_letter_code
_entity_poly.pdbx_strand_id
1 'polypeptide(L)'
;MSTINKTFLRVLLAIACCIALAFSLLPQAEAAMRADVVTGKVTLNGQVIDNKNAKYPLLSYSNITYFPMTYQLSRFMGVETDWNNAAKSLNITAGGAQSAYVSEPGKAPKGSVSVTLPSYRISVNGALIDNKEATYPIFNYNGVTYFPLTFRYAYESFGWGYQWDAENGLRIDTTSAPARVPTEPNTGDTALDKALTILNSKYATGGKYHGMLEGGGKKTSFDAALDVSSTPDVTTVKFTAEPFP
;
A
#
# COMPACT_ATOMS: atom_id res chain seq x y z
N MET A 1 -29.37 -21.76 58.15
CA MET A 1 -28.21 -21.71 57.21
C MET A 1 -28.18 -22.98 56.43
N SER A 2 -28.53 -22.95 55.13
CA SER A 2 -28.56 -24.12 54.28
C SER A 2 -27.13 -24.49 53.90
N THR A 3 -26.70 -25.67 54.30
CA THR A 3 -25.39 -26.23 53.91
C THR A 3 -25.46 -26.67 52.45
N ILE A 4 -24.86 -25.89 51.56
CA ILE A 4 -24.73 -26.22 50.16
C ILE A 4 -23.96 -27.55 50.06
N ASN A 5 -24.59 -28.56 49.47
CA ASN A 5 -23.99 -29.88 49.29
C ASN A 5 -22.71 -29.74 48.43
N LYS A 6 -21.57 -30.22 48.95
CA LYS A 6 -20.26 -30.16 48.30
C LYS A 6 -20.26 -30.80 46.90
N THR A 7 -21.12 -31.81 46.69
CA THR A 7 -21.30 -32.43 45.37
C THR A 7 -21.99 -31.47 44.38
N PHE A 8 -23.01 -30.73 44.82
CA PHE A 8 -23.71 -29.75 43.99
C PHE A 8 -22.77 -28.60 43.58
N LEU A 9 -21.94 -28.11 44.49
CA LEU A 9 -20.95 -27.08 44.18
C LEU A 9 -19.90 -27.53 43.16
N ARG A 10 -19.45 -28.83 43.26
CA ARG A 10 -18.50 -29.39 42.28
C ARG A 10 -19.11 -29.54 40.89
N VAL A 11 -20.37 -29.95 40.79
CA VAL A 11 -21.09 -30.03 39.51
C VAL A 11 -21.28 -28.65 38.87
N LEU A 12 -21.65 -27.64 39.65
CA LEU A 12 -21.76 -26.25 39.20
C LEU A 12 -20.41 -25.68 38.68
N LEU A 13 -19.33 -26.00 39.39
CA LEU A 13 -17.97 -25.57 38.96
C LEU A 13 -17.54 -26.24 37.67
N ALA A 14 -17.85 -27.54 37.51
CA ALA A 14 -17.57 -28.31 36.29
C ALA A 14 -18.36 -27.76 35.10
N ILE A 15 -19.64 -27.45 35.27
CA ILE A 15 -20.48 -26.85 34.24
C ILE A 15 -19.94 -25.44 33.83
N ALA A 16 -19.58 -24.60 34.81
CA ALA A 16 -18.99 -23.30 34.55
C ALA A 16 -17.66 -23.38 33.79
N CYS A 17 -16.82 -24.38 34.12
CA CYS A 17 -15.57 -24.62 33.42
C CYS A 17 -15.79 -25.12 31.98
N CYS A 18 -16.78 -25.99 31.74
CA CYS A 18 -17.14 -26.43 30.40
C CYS A 18 -17.69 -25.27 29.52
N ILE A 19 -18.50 -24.39 30.13
CA ILE A 19 -19.01 -23.19 29.42
C ILE A 19 -17.86 -22.23 29.08
N ALA A 20 -16.93 -22.01 30.01
CA ALA A 20 -15.77 -21.16 29.74
C ALA A 20 -14.85 -21.71 28.63
N LEU A 21 -14.64 -23.04 28.61
CA LEU A 21 -13.89 -23.72 27.54
C LEU A 21 -14.63 -23.68 26.19
N ALA A 22 -15.95 -23.78 26.18
CA ALA A 22 -16.74 -23.67 24.94
C ALA A 22 -16.69 -22.26 24.36
N PHE A 23 -16.65 -21.22 25.19
CA PHE A 23 -16.48 -19.83 24.72
C PHE A 23 -15.09 -19.56 24.17
N SER A 24 -14.04 -20.22 24.65
CA SER A 24 -12.67 -20.06 24.11
C SER A 24 -12.44 -20.77 22.78
N LEU A 25 -13.35 -21.69 22.40
CA LEU A 25 -13.30 -22.39 21.10
C LEU A 25 -14.15 -21.73 20.01
N LEU A 26 -14.86 -20.64 20.32
CA LEU A 26 -15.54 -19.88 19.27
C LEU A 26 -14.47 -19.23 18.39
N PRO A 27 -14.48 -19.48 17.05
CA PRO A 27 -13.59 -18.75 16.17
C PRO A 27 -13.86 -17.26 16.38
N GLN A 28 -12.84 -16.52 16.79
CA GLN A 28 -12.93 -15.07 16.74
C GLN A 28 -13.19 -14.71 15.30
N ALA A 29 -14.35 -14.14 15.01
CA ALA A 29 -14.63 -13.60 13.71
C ALA A 29 -13.62 -12.49 13.49
N GLU A 30 -12.60 -12.76 12.66
CA GLU A 30 -11.66 -11.74 12.21
C GLU A 30 -12.49 -10.62 11.58
N ALA A 31 -12.32 -9.40 12.09
CA ALA A 31 -13.09 -8.26 11.61
C ALA A 31 -12.85 -8.15 10.09
N ALA A 32 -13.90 -8.32 9.31
CA ALA A 32 -13.80 -8.30 7.85
C ALA A 32 -13.13 -7.00 7.41
N MET A 33 -12.01 -7.11 6.71
CA MET A 33 -11.29 -5.96 6.19
C MET A 33 -12.18 -5.18 5.24
N ARG A 34 -12.26 -3.86 5.39
CA ARG A 34 -13.14 -3.00 4.60
C ARG A 34 -12.34 -1.88 3.96
N ALA A 35 -12.65 -1.60 2.70
CA ALA A 35 -12.09 -0.51 1.94
C ALA A 35 -13.21 0.41 1.43
N ASP A 36 -12.95 1.70 1.33
CA ASP A 36 -13.92 2.68 0.84
C ASP A 36 -13.75 2.91 -0.66
N VAL A 37 -14.85 3.15 -1.37
CA VAL A 37 -14.76 3.57 -2.78
C VAL A 37 -14.23 4.99 -2.84
N VAL A 38 -13.16 5.21 -3.63
CA VAL A 38 -12.58 6.55 -3.82
C VAL A 38 -13.59 7.46 -4.52
N THR A 39 -13.92 8.58 -3.87
CA THR A 39 -14.86 9.58 -4.40
C THR A 39 -14.15 10.80 -4.99
N GLY A 40 -12.87 11.00 -4.65
CA GLY A 40 -12.05 12.08 -5.17
C GLY A 40 -11.70 11.88 -6.65
N LYS A 41 -11.29 12.97 -7.29
CA LYS A 41 -10.81 12.93 -8.67
C LYS A 41 -9.50 12.13 -8.74
N VAL A 42 -9.43 11.21 -9.69
CA VAL A 42 -8.21 10.45 -10.02
C VAL A 42 -7.97 10.54 -11.50
N THR A 43 -6.73 10.82 -11.87
CA THR A 43 -6.27 10.91 -13.25
C THR A 43 -5.10 9.94 -13.45
N LEU A 44 -5.19 9.07 -14.43
CA LEU A 44 -4.14 8.11 -14.80
C LEU A 44 -3.66 8.44 -16.22
N ASN A 45 -2.37 8.72 -16.41
CA ASN A 45 -1.80 9.10 -17.71
C ASN A 45 -2.63 10.18 -18.44
N GLY A 46 -3.09 11.20 -17.72
CA GLY A 46 -3.95 12.25 -18.25
C GLY A 46 -5.43 11.89 -18.41
N GLN A 47 -5.80 10.61 -18.27
CA GLN A 47 -7.17 10.14 -18.36
C GLN A 47 -7.88 10.25 -17.01
N VAL A 48 -8.97 11.03 -16.94
CA VAL A 48 -9.81 11.09 -15.73
C VAL A 48 -10.61 9.78 -15.61
N ILE A 49 -10.53 9.16 -14.45
CA ILE A 49 -11.20 7.89 -14.17
C ILE A 49 -12.59 8.15 -13.60
N ASP A 50 -13.61 7.62 -14.29
CA ASP A 50 -14.98 7.63 -13.79
C ASP A 50 -15.18 6.48 -12.78
N ASN A 51 -14.75 6.72 -11.55
CA ASN A 51 -14.77 5.71 -10.49
C ASN A 51 -16.19 5.31 -10.07
N LYS A 52 -17.19 6.18 -10.29
CA LYS A 52 -18.59 5.92 -9.93
C LYS A 52 -19.25 4.88 -10.85
N ASN A 53 -18.82 4.87 -12.10
CA ASN A 53 -19.32 3.97 -13.14
C ASN A 53 -18.30 2.88 -13.49
N ALA A 54 -17.35 2.59 -12.60
CA ALA A 54 -16.37 1.53 -12.79
C ALA A 54 -16.86 0.21 -12.19
N LYS A 55 -16.67 -0.89 -12.91
CA LYS A 55 -16.90 -2.25 -12.42
C LYS A 55 -15.93 -2.62 -11.30
N TYR A 56 -14.69 -2.16 -11.43
CA TYR A 56 -13.61 -2.34 -10.48
C TYR A 56 -13.09 -0.96 -10.06
N PRO A 57 -13.80 -0.26 -9.15
CA PRO A 57 -13.42 1.09 -8.75
C PRO A 57 -12.11 1.09 -7.98
N LEU A 58 -11.37 2.20 -8.06
CA LEU A 58 -10.29 2.44 -7.11
C LEU A 58 -10.87 2.48 -5.70
N LEU A 59 -10.17 1.84 -4.78
CA LEU A 59 -10.56 1.74 -3.39
C LEU A 59 -9.56 2.49 -2.50
N SER A 60 -9.96 2.83 -1.30
CA SER A 60 -9.09 3.41 -0.27
C SER A 60 -9.14 2.55 0.99
N TYR A 61 -7.98 2.22 1.53
CA TYR A 61 -7.83 1.53 2.80
C TYR A 61 -6.72 2.22 3.61
N SER A 62 -7.01 2.55 4.86
CA SER A 62 -6.08 3.30 5.73
C SER A 62 -5.49 4.55 5.05
N ASN A 63 -6.33 5.33 4.38
CA ASN A 63 -5.98 6.55 3.61
C ASN A 63 -5.03 6.35 2.42
N ILE A 64 -4.78 5.10 2.02
CA ILE A 64 -4.02 4.80 0.80
C ILE A 64 -4.99 4.38 -0.30
N THR A 65 -4.81 4.93 -1.49
CA THR A 65 -5.55 4.50 -2.69
C THR A 65 -5.02 3.18 -3.20
N TYR A 66 -5.93 2.29 -3.57
CA TYR A 66 -5.64 0.97 -4.11
C TYR A 66 -6.05 0.89 -5.57
N PHE A 67 -5.17 0.35 -6.36
CA PHE A 67 -5.28 0.20 -7.80
C PHE A 67 -5.71 -1.22 -8.17
N PRO A 68 -6.82 -1.42 -8.93
CA PRO A 68 -7.24 -2.74 -9.39
C PRO A 68 -6.34 -3.24 -10.52
N MET A 69 -5.75 -4.42 -10.35
CA MET A 69 -4.93 -5.06 -11.37
C MET A 69 -5.80 -5.81 -12.39
N THR A 70 -6.75 -5.08 -13.01
CA THR A 70 -7.48 -5.63 -14.16
C THR A 70 -6.57 -5.66 -15.38
N TYR A 71 -6.88 -6.52 -16.34
CA TYR A 71 -6.11 -6.61 -17.58
C TYR A 71 -6.02 -5.25 -18.29
N GLN A 72 -7.17 -4.58 -18.46
CA GLN A 72 -7.24 -3.32 -19.21
C GLN A 72 -6.47 -2.20 -18.50
N LEU A 73 -6.73 -2.03 -17.21
CA LEU A 73 -6.14 -0.92 -16.47
C LEU A 73 -4.63 -1.14 -16.23
N SER A 74 -4.21 -2.38 -15.97
CA SER A 74 -2.80 -2.71 -15.83
C SER A 74 -2.03 -2.43 -17.12
N ARG A 75 -2.56 -2.86 -18.28
CA ARG A 75 -1.93 -2.59 -19.58
C ARG A 75 -1.89 -1.10 -19.92
N PHE A 76 -2.94 -0.35 -19.59
CA PHE A 76 -2.92 1.10 -19.75
C PHE A 76 -1.81 1.76 -18.93
N MET A 77 -1.50 1.21 -17.76
CA MET A 77 -0.45 1.68 -16.86
C MET A 77 0.91 0.99 -17.06
N GLY A 78 1.11 0.27 -18.17
CA GLY A 78 2.39 -0.35 -18.50
C GLY A 78 2.80 -1.49 -17.58
N VAL A 79 1.82 -2.20 -17.00
CA VAL A 79 2.05 -3.35 -16.12
C VAL A 79 1.45 -4.61 -16.75
N GLU A 80 2.19 -5.68 -16.73
CA GLU A 80 1.73 -7.00 -17.15
C GLU A 80 1.28 -7.83 -15.95
N THR A 81 0.15 -8.52 -16.13
CA THR A 81 -0.40 -9.45 -15.13
C THR A 81 -0.49 -10.83 -15.75
N ASP A 82 0.08 -11.84 -15.09
CA ASP A 82 0.06 -13.23 -15.53
C ASP A 82 -0.43 -14.13 -14.39
N TRP A 83 -1.50 -14.86 -14.64
CA TRP A 83 -2.07 -15.82 -13.69
C TRP A 83 -1.65 -17.24 -14.05
N ASN A 84 -0.89 -17.89 -13.16
CA ASN A 84 -0.56 -19.29 -13.29
C ASN A 84 -1.54 -20.16 -12.50
N ASN A 85 -2.44 -20.83 -13.22
CA ASN A 85 -3.48 -21.65 -12.62
C ASN A 85 -2.94 -22.90 -11.89
N ALA A 86 -1.87 -23.51 -12.41
CA ALA A 86 -1.25 -24.69 -11.79
C ALA A 86 -0.54 -24.33 -10.47
N ALA A 87 0.19 -23.24 -10.45
CA ALA A 87 0.93 -22.77 -9.28
C ALA A 87 0.08 -21.95 -8.31
N LYS A 88 -1.16 -21.60 -8.68
CA LYS A 88 -2.01 -20.64 -7.95
C LYS A 88 -1.22 -19.40 -7.57
N SER A 89 -0.69 -18.72 -8.58
CA SER A 89 0.13 -17.52 -8.40
C SER A 89 -0.19 -16.44 -9.42
N LEU A 90 -0.12 -15.19 -8.96
CA LEU A 90 -0.22 -13.99 -9.78
C LEU A 90 1.16 -13.37 -9.90
N ASN A 91 1.66 -13.24 -11.13
CA ASN A 91 2.90 -12.54 -11.42
C ASN A 91 2.57 -11.17 -12.01
N ILE A 92 3.22 -10.14 -11.50
CA ILE A 92 3.08 -8.76 -11.95
C ILE A 92 4.44 -8.28 -12.41
N THR A 93 4.51 -7.75 -13.62
CA THR A 93 5.78 -7.25 -14.20
C THR A 93 5.58 -5.83 -14.72
N ALA A 94 6.43 -4.92 -14.27
CA ALA A 94 6.47 -3.55 -14.76
C ALA A 94 7.17 -3.43 -16.10
N GLY A 95 6.91 -2.36 -16.85
CA GLY A 95 7.58 -2.07 -18.13
C GLY A 95 6.98 -2.80 -19.32
N GLY A 96 5.78 -3.32 -19.21
CA GLY A 96 5.02 -3.86 -20.34
C GLY A 96 4.60 -2.77 -21.33
N ALA A 97 4.26 -3.19 -22.55
CA ALA A 97 3.72 -2.28 -23.56
C ALA A 97 2.41 -1.65 -23.07
N GLN A 98 2.33 -0.32 -23.14
CA GLN A 98 1.11 0.40 -22.79
C GLN A 98 0.05 0.24 -23.88
N SER A 99 -1.20 0.07 -23.45
CA SER A 99 -2.39 0.12 -24.31
C SER A 99 -3.15 1.43 -24.16
N ALA A 100 -4.03 1.71 -25.10
CA ALA A 100 -5.02 2.78 -24.92
C ALA A 100 -5.92 2.48 -23.69
N TYR A 101 -6.43 3.55 -23.06
CA TYR A 101 -7.39 3.39 -21.99
C TYR A 101 -8.68 2.75 -22.50
N VAL A 102 -9.10 1.70 -21.81
CA VAL A 102 -10.39 1.05 -22.04
C VAL A 102 -11.15 1.04 -20.73
N SER A 103 -12.30 1.74 -20.68
CA SER A 103 -13.15 1.72 -19.50
C SER A 103 -13.76 0.34 -19.28
N GLU A 104 -13.86 -0.06 -18.03
CA GLU A 104 -14.59 -1.26 -17.61
C GLU A 104 -15.88 -0.82 -16.91
N PRO A 105 -16.97 -0.59 -17.68
CA PRO A 105 -18.16 0.04 -17.14
C PRO A 105 -18.88 -0.88 -16.16
N GLY A 106 -19.46 -0.28 -15.15
CA GLY A 106 -20.22 -0.94 -14.10
C GLY A 106 -20.86 0.09 -13.19
N LYS A 107 -21.24 -0.34 -12.01
CA LYS A 107 -21.75 0.55 -10.97
C LYS A 107 -20.97 0.30 -9.71
N ALA A 108 -20.13 1.25 -9.34
CA ALA A 108 -19.41 1.16 -8.08
C ALA A 108 -20.40 1.12 -6.89
N PRO A 109 -20.14 0.32 -5.88
CA PRO A 109 -20.91 0.36 -4.64
C PRO A 109 -20.75 1.72 -3.96
N LYS A 110 -21.70 2.07 -3.09
CA LYS A 110 -21.61 3.27 -2.26
C LYS A 110 -20.94 2.94 -0.94
N GLY A 111 -19.99 3.77 -0.53
CA GLY A 111 -19.30 3.63 0.76
C GLY A 111 -18.29 2.50 0.79
N SER A 112 -18.26 1.77 1.90
CA SER A 112 -17.27 0.71 2.15
C SER A 112 -17.68 -0.64 1.58
N VAL A 113 -16.70 -1.39 1.09
CA VAL A 113 -16.84 -2.76 0.60
C VAL A 113 -15.99 -3.71 1.44
N SER A 114 -16.41 -4.96 1.56
CA SER A 114 -15.60 -6.01 2.17
C SER A 114 -14.53 -6.47 1.19
N VAL A 115 -13.31 -6.58 1.66
CA VAL A 115 -12.16 -7.05 0.90
C VAL A 115 -11.50 -8.22 1.64
N THR A 116 -10.76 -9.05 0.94
CA THR A 116 -10.13 -10.24 1.52
C THR A 116 -8.65 -10.32 1.15
N LEU A 117 -7.83 -10.89 2.00
CA LEU A 117 -6.45 -11.17 1.64
C LEU A 117 -6.38 -12.28 0.57
N PRO A 118 -5.45 -12.19 -0.38
CA PRO A 118 -5.23 -13.25 -1.35
C PRO A 118 -4.78 -14.54 -0.68
N SER A 119 -5.38 -15.66 -1.07
CA SER A 119 -4.95 -17.01 -0.62
C SER A 119 -3.89 -17.64 -1.54
N TYR A 120 -3.45 -16.91 -2.55
CA TYR A 120 -2.47 -17.33 -3.55
C TYR A 120 -1.19 -16.50 -3.44
N ARG A 121 -0.12 -17.00 -4.06
CA ARG A 121 1.16 -16.30 -4.09
C ARG A 121 1.13 -15.14 -5.09
N ILE A 122 1.75 -14.05 -4.72
CA ILE A 122 1.92 -12.88 -5.57
C ILE A 122 3.40 -12.58 -5.69
N SER A 123 3.89 -12.38 -6.91
CA SER A 123 5.22 -11.84 -7.16
C SER A 123 5.13 -10.54 -7.97
N VAL A 124 6.05 -9.63 -7.69
CA VAL A 124 6.21 -8.36 -8.41
C VAL A 124 7.64 -8.29 -8.92
N ASN A 125 7.81 -8.14 -10.21
CA ASN A 125 9.13 -8.11 -10.87
C ASN A 125 10.02 -9.30 -10.47
N GLY A 126 9.42 -10.48 -10.32
CA GLY A 126 10.10 -11.71 -9.91
C GLY A 126 10.28 -11.89 -8.39
N ALA A 127 10.05 -10.86 -7.58
CA ALA A 127 10.14 -10.95 -6.12
C ALA A 127 8.82 -11.40 -5.49
N LEU A 128 8.86 -12.44 -4.65
CA LEU A 128 7.69 -12.90 -3.90
C LEU A 128 7.29 -11.86 -2.85
N ILE A 129 6.00 -11.59 -2.76
CA ILE A 129 5.46 -10.64 -1.80
C ILE A 129 5.00 -11.38 -0.53
N ASP A 130 5.55 -10.98 0.62
CA ASP A 130 4.99 -11.31 1.92
C ASP A 130 3.93 -10.25 2.28
N ASN A 131 2.70 -10.71 2.37
CA ASN A 131 1.54 -9.84 2.61
C ASN A 131 1.03 -9.90 4.05
N LYS A 132 1.57 -10.81 4.88
CA LYS A 132 1.01 -11.11 6.21
C LYS A 132 1.19 -9.96 7.19
N GLU A 133 2.39 -9.37 7.20
CA GLU A 133 2.76 -8.30 8.12
C GLU A 133 2.73 -6.91 7.44
N ALA A 134 2.12 -6.81 6.27
CA ALA A 134 2.10 -5.57 5.52
C ALA A 134 1.14 -4.56 6.17
N THR A 135 1.62 -3.35 6.47
CA THR A 135 0.79 -2.23 6.95
C THR A 135 -0.32 -1.88 5.94
N TYR A 136 -0.02 -2.02 4.66
CA TYR A 136 -0.95 -1.81 3.54
C TYR A 136 -0.99 -3.09 2.71
N PRO A 137 -1.74 -4.12 3.14
CA PRO A 137 -1.73 -5.41 2.47
C PRO A 137 -2.40 -5.34 1.10
N ILE A 138 -1.88 -6.10 0.15
CA ILE A 138 -2.57 -6.39 -1.10
C ILE A 138 -3.85 -7.16 -0.75
N PHE A 139 -4.96 -6.82 -1.36
CA PHE A 139 -6.23 -7.48 -1.12
C PHE A 139 -7.00 -7.78 -2.41
N ASN A 140 -8.03 -8.59 -2.29
CA ASN A 140 -8.97 -8.90 -3.38
C ASN A 140 -10.32 -8.23 -3.15
N TYR A 141 -10.89 -7.75 -4.24
CA TYR A 141 -12.28 -7.33 -4.34
C TYR A 141 -12.87 -7.81 -5.66
N ASN A 142 -14.03 -8.47 -5.60
CA ASN A 142 -14.72 -9.03 -6.78
C ASN A 142 -13.80 -9.84 -7.71
N GLY A 143 -12.92 -10.65 -7.15
CA GLY A 143 -11.99 -11.51 -7.91
C GLY A 143 -10.82 -10.79 -8.55
N VAL A 144 -10.64 -9.49 -8.30
CA VAL A 144 -9.49 -8.70 -8.76
C VAL A 144 -8.57 -8.39 -7.59
N THR A 145 -7.27 -8.47 -7.84
CA THR A 145 -6.22 -8.09 -6.88
C THR A 145 -6.01 -6.59 -6.91
N TYR A 146 -5.94 -5.99 -5.75
CA TYR A 146 -5.74 -4.55 -5.56
C TYR A 146 -4.40 -4.28 -4.89
N PHE A 147 -3.62 -3.41 -5.48
CA PHE A 147 -2.32 -2.98 -4.97
C PHE A 147 -2.38 -1.60 -4.34
N PRO A 148 -1.78 -1.41 -3.15
CA PRO A 148 -1.70 -0.09 -2.54
C PRO A 148 -0.75 0.81 -3.34
N LEU A 149 -1.18 2.03 -3.62
CA LEU A 149 -0.36 3.05 -4.26
C LEU A 149 0.60 3.67 -3.25
N THR A 150 1.41 2.83 -2.63
CA THR A 150 2.52 3.23 -1.78
C THR A 150 3.75 3.54 -2.62
N PHE A 151 4.73 4.21 -2.02
CA PHE A 151 6.02 4.44 -2.66
C PHE A 151 6.64 3.15 -3.22
N ARG A 152 6.62 2.08 -2.41
CA ARG A 152 7.14 0.76 -2.81
C ARG A 152 6.52 0.22 -4.10
N TYR A 153 5.19 0.30 -4.25
CA TYR A 153 4.56 -0.28 -5.45
C TYR A 153 4.46 0.72 -6.59
N ALA A 154 3.93 1.92 -6.33
CA ALA A 154 3.74 2.88 -7.39
C ALA A 154 5.08 3.33 -7.99
N TYR A 155 6.03 3.71 -7.15
CA TYR A 155 7.30 4.26 -7.60
C TYR A 155 8.37 3.19 -7.84
N GLU A 156 8.77 2.44 -6.79
CA GLU A 156 9.89 1.50 -6.89
C GLU A 156 9.58 0.30 -7.77
N SER A 157 8.37 -0.28 -7.65
CA SER A 157 8.03 -1.50 -8.39
C SER A 157 7.54 -1.21 -9.80
N PHE A 158 6.68 -0.20 -9.99
CA PHE A 158 6.02 0.06 -11.26
C PHE A 158 6.61 1.26 -12.02
N GLY A 159 7.42 2.09 -11.37
CA GLY A 159 8.01 3.27 -11.98
C GLY A 159 7.00 4.39 -12.27
N TRP A 160 5.89 4.44 -11.53
CA TRP A 160 4.86 5.46 -11.68
C TRP A 160 5.19 6.70 -10.86
N GLY A 161 5.10 7.87 -11.49
CA GLY A 161 5.03 9.13 -10.78
C GLY A 161 3.63 9.35 -10.23
N TYR A 162 3.51 9.91 -9.03
CA TYR A 162 2.20 10.28 -8.48
C TYR A 162 2.27 11.63 -7.75
N GLN A 163 1.20 12.38 -7.87
CA GLN A 163 1.04 13.69 -7.24
C GLN A 163 -0.38 13.78 -6.69
N TRP A 164 -0.53 14.47 -5.59
CA TRP A 164 -1.83 14.79 -5.04
C TRP A 164 -1.89 16.27 -4.65
N ASP A 165 -2.96 16.92 -5.04
CA ASP A 165 -3.31 18.25 -4.55
C ASP A 165 -4.84 18.37 -4.40
N ALA A 166 -5.29 19.34 -3.61
CA ALA A 166 -6.70 19.48 -3.27
C ALA A 166 -7.58 19.86 -4.47
N GLU A 167 -7.03 20.52 -5.49
CA GLU A 167 -7.77 20.98 -6.67
C GLU A 167 -7.90 19.88 -7.74
N ASN A 168 -6.81 19.15 -8.00
CA ASN A 168 -6.72 18.18 -9.09
C ASN A 168 -6.88 16.73 -8.65
N GLY A 169 -6.84 16.48 -7.32
CA GLY A 169 -6.91 15.15 -6.75
C GLY A 169 -5.62 14.34 -6.99
N LEU A 170 -5.76 13.02 -7.06
CA LEU A 170 -4.64 12.10 -7.29
C LEU A 170 -4.35 12.00 -8.79
N ARG A 171 -3.11 12.26 -9.18
CA ARG A 171 -2.59 12.05 -10.53
C ARG A 171 -1.50 11.01 -10.51
N ILE A 172 -1.58 10.05 -11.41
CA ILE A 172 -0.58 9.00 -11.60
C ILE A 172 -0.16 9.00 -13.07
N ASP A 173 1.13 9.00 -13.31
CA ASP A 173 1.69 9.09 -14.64
C ASP A 173 2.85 8.09 -14.79
N THR A 174 2.79 7.29 -15.84
CA THR A 174 3.82 6.31 -16.16
C THR A 174 4.96 6.90 -16.99
N THR A 175 4.77 8.09 -17.58
CA THR A 175 5.77 8.78 -18.39
C THR A 175 6.60 9.76 -17.58
N SER A 176 6.07 10.20 -16.44
CA SER A 176 6.73 11.10 -15.51
C SER A 176 7.48 10.38 -14.40
N ALA A 177 7.71 9.07 -14.55
CA ALA A 177 8.63 8.39 -13.63
C ALA A 177 9.94 9.20 -13.63
N PRO A 178 10.35 9.75 -12.48
CA PRO A 178 11.66 10.40 -12.43
C PRO A 178 12.65 9.38 -12.99
N ALA A 179 13.57 9.87 -13.83
CA ALA A 179 14.63 9.03 -14.39
C ALA A 179 15.11 8.10 -13.29
N ARG A 180 15.15 6.81 -13.56
CA ARG A 180 15.60 5.78 -12.60
C ARG A 180 16.77 6.38 -11.84
N VAL A 181 16.62 6.53 -10.52
CA VAL A 181 17.76 6.87 -9.68
C VAL A 181 18.83 5.86 -10.04
N PRO A 182 20.03 6.31 -10.45
CA PRO A 182 21.07 5.37 -10.83
C PRO A 182 21.29 4.40 -9.70
N THR A 183 21.41 3.13 -10.03
CA THR A 183 21.92 2.01 -9.24
C THR A 183 22.11 2.30 -7.76
N GLU A 184 21.43 1.57 -6.90
CA GLU A 184 21.50 1.67 -5.43
C GLU A 184 22.87 2.18 -4.94
N PRO A 185 22.93 3.25 -4.15
CA PRO A 185 24.19 3.69 -3.59
C PRO A 185 24.78 2.52 -2.80
N ASN A 186 25.92 2.03 -3.24
CA ASN A 186 26.66 0.97 -2.55
C ASN A 186 27.78 1.60 -1.73
N THR A 187 27.43 2.14 -0.57
CA THR A 187 28.39 2.71 0.37
C THR A 187 29.03 1.64 1.25
N GLY A 188 28.56 0.38 1.16
CA GLY A 188 28.90 -0.70 2.07
C GLY A 188 28.15 -0.64 3.42
N ASP A 189 27.30 0.36 3.60
CA ASP A 189 26.43 0.51 4.77
C ASP A 189 24.95 0.43 4.34
N THR A 190 24.29 -0.67 4.67
CA THR A 190 22.90 -0.94 4.27
C THR A 190 21.90 0.10 4.82
N ALA A 191 22.17 0.68 5.98
CA ALA A 191 21.31 1.70 6.57
C ALA A 191 21.45 3.04 5.83
N LEU A 192 22.69 3.40 5.50
CA LEU A 192 22.99 4.60 4.72
C LEU A 192 22.47 4.49 3.30
N ASP A 193 22.62 3.34 2.64
CA ASP A 193 22.12 3.10 1.29
C ASP A 193 20.60 3.22 1.24
N LYS A 194 19.88 2.68 2.23
CA LYS A 194 18.43 2.86 2.36
C LYS A 194 18.04 4.32 2.58
N ALA A 195 18.77 5.03 3.44
CA ALA A 195 18.50 6.45 3.68
C ALA A 195 18.73 7.29 2.42
N LEU A 196 19.83 7.05 1.71
CA LEU A 196 20.16 7.73 0.44
C LEU A 196 19.14 7.40 -0.65
N THR A 197 18.68 6.17 -0.75
CA THR A 197 17.62 5.77 -1.69
C THR A 197 16.33 6.52 -1.40
N ILE A 198 15.92 6.63 -0.13
CA ILE A 198 14.74 7.40 0.28
C ILE A 198 14.91 8.89 -0.02
N LEU A 199 16.06 9.45 0.31
CA LEU A 199 16.36 10.87 0.06
C LEU A 199 16.37 11.19 -1.44
N ASN A 200 17.05 10.39 -2.23
CA ASN A 200 17.13 10.58 -3.69
C ASN A 200 15.78 10.45 -4.37
N SER A 201 14.95 9.48 -3.95
CA SER A 201 13.65 9.24 -4.55
C SER A 201 12.61 10.29 -4.16
N LYS A 202 12.58 10.68 -2.89
CA LYS A 202 11.53 11.56 -2.35
C LYS A 202 11.84 13.04 -2.56
N TYR A 203 13.12 13.40 -2.67
CA TYR A 203 13.60 14.77 -2.60
C TYR A 203 14.48 15.18 -3.80
N ALA A 204 14.40 14.46 -4.89
CA ALA A 204 15.22 14.68 -6.09
C ALA A 204 15.12 16.11 -6.67
N THR A 205 14.08 16.86 -6.35
CA THR A 205 13.85 18.23 -6.82
C THR A 205 14.21 19.32 -5.81
N GLY A 206 14.69 18.94 -4.62
CA GLY A 206 14.88 19.87 -3.51
C GLY A 206 13.58 20.32 -2.84
N GLY A 207 13.65 21.12 -1.79
CA GLY A 207 12.48 21.68 -1.13
C GLY A 207 12.64 21.88 0.37
N LYS A 208 11.56 22.35 1.01
CA LYS A 208 11.46 22.46 2.47
C LYS A 208 10.59 21.36 3.01
N TYR A 209 11.03 20.72 4.06
CA TYR A 209 10.40 19.54 4.65
C TYR A 209 10.25 19.71 6.15
N HIS A 210 9.10 19.29 6.65
CA HIS A 210 8.84 19.18 8.07
C HIS A 210 8.80 17.70 8.44
N GLY A 211 9.57 17.30 9.42
CA GLY A 211 9.68 15.92 9.86
C GLY A 211 9.65 15.76 11.37
N MET A 212 9.55 14.53 11.82
CA MET A 212 9.58 14.18 13.23
C MET A 212 10.58 13.05 13.45
N LEU A 213 11.51 13.24 14.38
CA LEU A 213 12.40 12.21 14.87
C LEU A 213 11.84 11.62 16.16
N GLU A 214 11.82 10.30 16.24
CA GLU A 214 11.41 9.58 17.45
C GLU A 214 12.56 8.67 17.90
N GLY A 215 13.03 8.89 19.13
CA GLY A 215 14.10 8.09 19.72
C GLY A 215 14.15 8.27 21.23
N GLY A 216 14.48 7.20 21.98
CA GLY A 216 14.60 7.25 23.44
C GLY A 216 13.34 7.71 24.17
N GLY A 217 12.15 7.48 23.59
CA GLY A 217 10.86 7.93 24.15
C GLY A 217 10.55 9.43 23.96
N LYS A 218 11.36 10.13 23.18
CA LYS A 218 11.14 11.55 22.84
C LYS A 218 10.80 11.69 21.38
N LYS A 219 9.89 12.63 21.08
CA LYS A 219 9.53 13.08 19.74
C LYS A 219 10.03 14.50 19.55
N THR A 220 10.78 14.73 18.50
CA THR A 220 11.31 16.06 18.17
C THR A 220 10.98 16.35 16.71
N SER A 221 10.26 17.45 16.46
CA SER A 221 10.05 17.94 15.11
C SER A 221 11.30 18.66 14.61
N PHE A 222 11.50 18.63 13.30
CA PHE A 222 12.57 19.36 12.64
C PHE A 222 12.09 19.92 11.32
N ASP A 223 12.64 21.07 10.95
CA ASP A 223 12.51 21.62 9.61
C ASP A 223 13.83 21.41 8.87
N ALA A 224 13.74 20.93 7.65
CA ALA A 224 14.89 20.66 6.81
C ALA A 224 14.71 21.33 5.45
N ALA A 225 15.78 21.88 4.94
CA ALA A 225 15.89 22.31 3.54
C ALA A 225 16.83 21.37 2.81
N LEU A 226 16.40 20.97 1.62
CA LEU A 226 17.19 20.15 0.72
C LEU A 226 17.48 20.95 -0.53
N ASP A 227 18.76 21.22 -0.76
CA ASP A 227 19.23 21.82 -2.01
C ASP A 227 19.84 20.71 -2.86
N VAL A 228 19.28 20.51 -4.04
CA VAL A 228 19.79 19.54 -5.01
C VAL A 228 20.40 20.31 -6.16
N SER A 229 21.68 20.12 -6.41
CA SER A 229 22.37 20.60 -7.59
C SER A 229 22.95 19.43 -8.37
N SER A 230 22.76 19.42 -9.67
CA SER A 230 23.23 18.34 -10.53
C SER A 230 24.13 18.89 -11.64
N THR A 231 25.30 18.27 -11.80
CA THR A 231 26.14 18.41 -12.99
C THR A 231 26.11 17.07 -13.75
N PRO A 232 26.59 16.98 -15.00
CA PRO A 232 26.55 15.72 -15.75
C PRO A 232 27.16 14.52 -15.01
N ASP A 233 28.13 14.77 -14.12
CA ASP A 233 28.90 13.71 -13.46
C ASP A 233 28.63 13.61 -11.94
N VAL A 234 27.98 14.61 -11.32
CA VAL A 234 27.82 14.66 -9.86
C VAL A 234 26.47 15.29 -9.50
N THR A 235 25.70 14.57 -8.68
CA THR A 235 24.54 15.14 -7.98
C THR A 235 24.96 15.43 -6.53
N THR A 236 24.88 16.70 -6.16
CA THR A 236 25.17 17.14 -4.79
C THR A 236 23.86 17.40 -4.07
N VAL A 237 23.68 16.73 -2.93
CA VAL A 237 22.53 16.93 -2.05
C VAL A 237 23.04 17.62 -0.78
N LYS A 238 22.61 18.84 -0.55
CA LYS A 238 22.90 19.56 0.68
C LYS A 238 21.68 19.53 1.58
N PHE A 239 21.82 18.87 2.68
CA PHE A 239 20.81 18.78 3.73
C PHE A 239 21.15 19.78 4.83
N THR A 240 20.23 20.68 5.14
CA THR A 240 20.34 21.59 6.27
C THR A 240 19.16 21.35 7.20
N ALA A 241 19.42 20.90 8.39
CA ALA A 241 18.41 20.77 9.44
C ALA A 241 18.76 21.77 10.56
N GLU A 242 17.80 22.57 10.95
CA GLU A 242 17.95 23.39 12.15
C GLU A 242 17.30 22.66 13.33
N PRO A 243 18.04 22.44 14.44
CA PRO A 243 17.45 21.93 15.65
C PRO A 243 16.48 23.00 16.21
N PHE A 244 15.28 22.59 16.57
CA PHE A 244 14.39 23.45 17.33
C PHE A 244 15.01 23.78 18.70
N PRO A 245 14.84 25.02 19.17
CA PRO A 245 15.28 25.44 20.49
C PRO A 245 14.52 24.72 21.62
#